data_efabe805d40d4fe12f93fba77a88f333
#
_entry.id   efabe805d40d4fe12f93fba77a88f333
#
_cell.length_a   1.000
_cell.length_b   1.000
_cell.length_c   1.000
_cell.angle_alpha   90.00
_cell.angle_beta   90.00
_cell.angle_gamma   90.00
#
_symmetry.space_group_name_H-M   'P 1'
#
loop_
_entity.id
_entity.type
_entity.pdbx_description
1 polymer ?
#
loop_
_entity_poly.entity_id
_entity_poly.type
_entity_poly.pdbx_seq_one_letter_code
_entity_poly.pdbx_strand_id
1 'polypeptide(L)'
;MIKDILKQKKNLISFEVFPPKTEEGMEQLFDTLTDLKPYAPDFISVTYGAGGSTSKKTADIAAFIKNECKLEALAHVTCVAHDEASLQVYLNEILSLGIENVLALRGDKPKDMTEEQFASRYFTYASDIIPLIHKWAKKDITVAGACYPEVHTEAVSKEADLEALKKKVEC
;
A
#
# COMPACT_ATOMS: atom_id res chain seq x y z
N MET A 1 4.02 -15.22 0.65
CA MET A 1 3.93 -13.83 0.10
C MET A 1 3.10 -13.82 -1.17
N ILE A 2 2.51 -12.66 -1.53
CA ILE A 2 1.65 -12.51 -2.73
C ILE A 2 2.40 -12.90 -4.01
N LYS A 3 3.67 -12.53 -4.16
CA LYS A 3 4.48 -12.93 -5.34
C LYS A 3 4.58 -14.44 -5.53
N ASP A 4 4.49 -15.23 -4.45
CA ASP A 4 4.58 -16.69 -4.52
C ASP A 4 3.21 -17.28 -4.87
N ILE A 5 2.12 -16.67 -4.40
CA ILE A 5 0.75 -17.04 -4.78
C ILE A 5 0.54 -16.81 -6.27
N LEU A 6 1.01 -15.67 -6.81
CA LEU A 6 0.95 -15.35 -8.24
C LEU A 6 1.65 -16.38 -9.14
N LYS A 7 2.69 -17.05 -8.65
CA LYS A 7 3.36 -18.12 -9.39
C LYS A 7 2.57 -19.44 -9.39
N GLN A 8 1.71 -19.65 -8.41
CA GLN A 8 1.01 -20.91 -8.18
C GLN A 8 -0.43 -20.90 -8.70
N LYS A 9 -1.08 -19.74 -8.71
CA LYS A 9 -2.48 -19.58 -9.08
C LYS A 9 -2.64 -18.71 -10.33
N LYS A 10 -3.48 -19.15 -11.26
CA LYS A 10 -3.82 -18.39 -12.47
C LYS A 10 -4.80 -17.25 -12.16
N ASN A 11 -5.76 -17.50 -11.27
CA ASN A 11 -6.78 -16.54 -10.87
C ASN A 11 -6.65 -16.29 -9.36
N LEU A 12 -6.66 -15.03 -8.98
CA LEU A 12 -6.63 -14.58 -7.58
C LEU A 12 -7.94 -13.90 -7.21
N ILE A 13 -8.34 -14.09 -5.97
CA ILE A 13 -9.44 -13.35 -5.34
C ILE A 13 -8.84 -12.48 -4.25
N SER A 14 -9.05 -11.19 -4.33
CA SER A 14 -8.62 -10.25 -3.30
C SER A 14 -9.76 -9.31 -2.92
N PHE A 15 -9.72 -8.84 -1.69
CA PHE A 15 -10.58 -7.76 -1.21
C PHE A 15 -9.72 -6.54 -0.88
N GLU A 16 -10.35 -5.38 -0.86
CA GLU A 16 -9.72 -4.14 -0.40
C GLU A 16 -10.56 -3.52 0.70
N VAL A 17 -9.91 -3.07 1.76
CA VAL A 17 -10.55 -2.41 2.89
C VAL A 17 -9.94 -1.05 3.17
N PHE A 18 -10.75 -0.18 3.76
CA PHE A 18 -10.40 1.21 4.04
C PHE A 18 -10.37 1.43 5.55
N PRO A 19 -9.30 2.05 6.10
CA PRO A 19 -9.25 2.39 7.51
C PRO A 19 -10.42 3.31 7.91
N PRO A 20 -11.27 2.90 8.87
CA PRO A 20 -12.37 3.73 9.34
C PRO A 20 -11.88 4.95 10.11
N LYS A 21 -12.72 5.99 10.18
CA LYS A 21 -12.39 7.22 10.92
C LYS A 21 -12.58 7.05 12.43
N THR A 22 -13.51 6.21 12.86
CA THR A 22 -13.90 6.01 14.28
C THR A 22 -13.38 4.69 14.82
N GLU A 23 -13.29 4.58 16.15
CA GLU A 23 -12.93 3.31 16.81
C GLU A 23 -14.04 2.26 16.67
N GLU A 24 -15.30 2.67 16.76
CA GLU A 24 -16.44 1.77 16.50
C GLU A 24 -16.39 1.20 15.07
N GLY A 25 -16.02 2.03 14.08
CA GLY A 25 -15.80 1.56 12.72
C GLY A 25 -14.65 0.56 12.62
N MET A 26 -13.60 0.67 13.44
CA MET A 26 -12.51 -0.30 13.51
C MET A 26 -13.00 -1.65 14.03
N GLU A 27 -13.82 -1.67 15.09
CA GLU A 27 -14.40 -2.90 15.63
C GLU A 27 -15.29 -3.58 14.57
N GLN A 28 -16.17 -2.82 13.92
CA GLN A 28 -17.01 -3.34 12.82
C GLN A 28 -16.18 -3.90 11.64
N LEU A 29 -15.04 -3.26 11.33
CA LEU A 29 -14.15 -3.75 10.28
C LEU A 29 -13.50 -5.08 10.67
N PHE A 30 -13.06 -5.24 11.91
CA PHE A 30 -12.47 -6.50 12.39
C PHE A 30 -13.49 -7.64 12.38
N ASP A 31 -14.75 -7.38 12.75
CA ASP A 31 -15.83 -8.34 12.61
C ASP A 31 -16.05 -8.73 11.15
N THR A 32 -16.12 -7.74 10.26
CA THR A 32 -16.24 -7.94 8.80
C THR A 32 -15.08 -8.78 8.24
N LEU A 33 -13.84 -8.50 8.64
CA LEU A 33 -12.68 -9.27 8.22
C LEU A 33 -12.74 -10.74 8.68
N THR A 34 -13.28 -10.94 9.88
CA THR A 34 -13.51 -12.29 10.41
C THR A 34 -14.57 -13.04 9.60
N ASP A 35 -15.65 -12.36 9.22
CA ASP A 35 -16.71 -12.91 8.38
C ASP A 35 -16.26 -13.17 6.92
N LEU A 36 -15.28 -12.45 6.44
CA LEU A 36 -14.69 -12.66 5.11
C LEU A 36 -13.72 -13.86 5.06
N LYS A 37 -13.17 -14.28 6.19
CA LYS A 37 -12.19 -15.37 6.26
C LYS A 37 -12.68 -16.70 5.63
N PRO A 38 -13.95 -17.16 5.79
CA PRO A 38 -14.42 -18.39 5.16
C PRO A 38 -14.40 -18.38 3.63
N TYR A 39 -14.40 -17.20 3.00
CA TYR A 39 -14.31 -17.06 1.54
C TYR A 39 -12.89 -17.27 0.99
N ALA A 40 -11.90 -17.41 1.91
CA ALA A 40 -10.51 -17.71 1.60
C ALA A 40 -9.91 -16.84 0.48
N PRO A 41 -9.98 -15.50 0.56
CA PRO A 41 -9.31 -14.65 -0.41
C PRO A 41 -7.80 -14.91 -0.37
N ASP A 42 -7.14 -14.71 -1.50
CA ASP A 42 -5.69 -14.90 -1.62
C ASP A 42 -4.91 -13.84 -0.84
N PHE A 43 -5.45 -12.63 -0.79
CA PHE A 43 -4.95 -11.54 0.06
C PHE A 43 -6.04 -10.46 0.26
N ILE A 44 -5.81 -9.61 1.25
CA ILE A 44 -6.64 -8.42 1.46
C ILE A 44 -5.71 -7.20 1.47
N SER A 45 -6.01 -6.20 0.65
CA SER A 45 -5.30 -4.92 0.65
C SER A 45 -5.92 -3.93 1.63
N VAL A 46 -5.08 -3.12 2.24
CA VAL A 46 -5.48 -2.08 3.18
C VAL A 46 -5.00 -0.73 2.66
N THR A 47 -5.94 0.15 2.35
CA THR A 47 -5.60 1.46 1.81
C THR A 47 -4.90 2.34 2.84
N TYR A 48 -4.07 3.27 2.35
CA TYR A 48 -3.45 4.29 3.17
C TYR A 48 -4.37 5.50 3.24
N GLY A 49 -4.87 5.84 4.42
CA GLY A 49 -5.78 6.99 4.57
C GLY A 49 -5.04 8.32 4.43
N ALA A 50 -5.72 9.32 3.88
CA ALA A 50 -5.20 10.67 3.68
C ALA A 50 -5.17 11.46 5.00
N GLY A 51 -4.16 11.21 5.85
CA GLY A 51 -3.96 11.93 7.10
C GLY A 51 -3.05 11.17 8.08
N GLY A 52 -2.14 11.85 8.77
CA GLY A 52 -1.07 11.25 9.58
C GLY A 52 -1.51 10.28 10.71
N SER A 53 -2.78 10.32 11.15
CA SER A 53 -3.34 9.36 12.12
C SER A 53 -3.77 8.03 11.49
N THR A 54 -3.73 7.91 10.18
CA THR A 54 -4.23 6.76 9.41
C THR A 54 -3.16 5.72 9.10
N SER A 55 -1.87 6.07 9.16
CA SER A 55 -0.77 5.12 8.99
C SER A 55 -0.83 3.99 10.02
N LYS A 56 -1.02 4.35 11.29
CA LYS A 56 -1.17 3.37 12.37
C LYS A 56 -2.38 2.46 12.15
N LYS A 57 -3.53 3.00 11.77
CA LYS A 57 -4.72 2.18 11.48
C LYS A 57 -4.49 1.23 10.30
N THR A 58 -3.78 1.65 9.25
CA THR A 58 -3.40 0.78 8.14
C THR A 58 -2.54 -0.39 8.63
N ALA A 59 -1.54 -0.11 9.47
CA ALA A 59 -0.68 -1.13 10.04
C ALA A 59 -1.44 -2.10 10.96
N ASP A 60 -2.31 -1.58 11.83
CA ASP A 60 -3.14 -2.39 12.75
C ASP A 60 -4.09 -3.33 11.99
N ILE A 61 -4.78 -2.82 10.95
CA ILE A 61 -5.67 -3.63 10.11
C ILE A 61 -4.89 -4.70 9.34
N ALA A 62 -3.76 -4.33 8.74
CA ALA A 62 -2.92 -5.29 8.02
C ALA A 62 -2.37 -6.37 8.96
N ALA A 63 -2.00 -6.01 10.20
CA ALA A 63 -1.58 -6.95 11.23
C ALA A 63 -2.72 -7.90 11.63
N PHE A 64 -3.94 -7.42 11.78
CA PHE A 64 -5.11 -8.26 12.07
C PHE A 64 -5.36 -9.26 10.94
N ILE A 65 -5.33 -8.83 9.69
CA ILE A 65 -5.48 -9.70 8.52
C ILE A 65 -4.40 -10.80 8.55
N LYS A 66 -3.14 -10.43 8.77
CA LYS A 66 -2.02 -11.37 8.76
C LYS A 66 -2.04 -12.30 9.96
N ASN A 67 -2.21 -11.76 11.17
CA ASN A 67 -1.96 -12.47 12.40
C ASN A 67 -3.20 -13.15 12.98
N GLU A 68 -4.41 -12.59 12.78
CA GLU A 68 -5.66 -13.15 13.30
C GLU A 68 -6.46 -13.89 12.21
N CYS A 69 -6.60 -13.29 11.03
CA CYS A 69 -7.29 -13.95 9.93
C CYS A 69 -6.43 -15.03 9.26
N LYS A 70 -5.09 -14.99 9.42
CA LYS A 70 -4.12 -15.89 8.76
C LYS A 70 -4.17 -15.79 7.23
N LEU A 71 -4.45 -14.61 6.72
CA LEU A 71 -4.47 -14.27 5.30
C LEU A 71 -3.26 -13.39 4.95
N GLU A 72 -2.91 -13.33 3.66
CA GLU A 72 -1.90 -12.37 3.23
C GLU A 72 -2.48 -10.95 3.24
N ALA A 73 -1.73 -10.02 3.85
CA ALA A 73 -2.06 -8.60 3.86
C ALA A 73 -1.17 -7.83 2.88
N LEU A 74 -1.75 -6.88 2.15
CA LEU A 74 -1.06 -5.93 1.28
C LEU A 74 -1.24 -4.52 1.84
N ALA A 75 -0.25 -3.98 2.52
CA ALA A 75 -0.33 -2.64 3.09
C ALA A 75 0.01 -1.57 2.04
N HIS A 76 -0.84 -0.56 1.87
CA HIS A 76 -0.52 0.57 1.01
C HIS A 76 0.50 1.51 1.67
N VAL A 77 1.41 2.04 0.86
CA VAL A 77 2.44 3.01 1.25
C VAL A 77 2.42 4.14 0.23
N THR A 78 2.17 5.37 0.66
CA THR A 78 2.05 6.52 -0.26
C THR A 78 3.19 7.50 -0.16
N CYS A 79 3.68 8.00 -1.29
CA CYS A 79 4.75 9.01 -1.34
C CYS A 79 4.36 10.31 -0.64
N VAL A 80 3.11 10.77 -0.89
CA VAL A 80 2.62 12.09 -0.47
C VAL A 80 2.63 12.28 1.04
N ALA A 81 2.54 11.19 1.80
CA ALA A 81 2.43 11.22 3.26
C ALA A 81 3.79 11.21 3.97
N HIS A 82 4.90 11.02 3.24
CA HIS A 82 6.19 10.72 3.84
C HIS A 82 7.35 11.57 3.30
N ASP A 83 8.28 11.83 4.19
CA ASP A 83 9.69 12.02 3.90
C ASP A 83 10.46 10.71 4.14
N GLU A 84 11.79 10.72 3.96
CA GLU A 84 12.61 9.52 4.13
C GLU A 84 12.56 8.95 5.55
N ALA A 85 12.57 9.82 6.56
CA ALA A 85 12.57 9.39 7.96
C ALA A 85 11.23 8.77 8.38
N SER A 86 10.12 9.41 8.05
CA SER A 86 8.77 8.91 8.36
C SER A 86 8.41 7.65 7.57
N LEU A 87 8.87 7.56 6.32
CA LEU A 87 8.74 6.34 5.51
C LEU A 87 9.47 5.16 6.16
N GLN A 88 10.70 5.38 6.63
CA GLN A 88 11.48 4.34 7.30
C GLN A 88 10.83 3.87 8.60
N VAL A 89 10.30 4.81 9.40
CA VAL A 89 9.56 4.49 10.63
C VAL A 89 8.35 3.64 10.32
N TYR A 90 7.52 4.05 9.36
CA TYR A 90 6.33 3.31 8.96
C TYR A 90 6.67 1.91 8.41
N LEU A 91 7.69 1.82 7.55
CA LEU A 91 8.14 0.53 7.02
C LEU A 91 8.62 -0.41 8.12
N ASN A 92 9.40 0.09 9.08
CA ASN A 92 9.86 -0.71 10.22
C ASN A 92 8.66 -1.21 11.06
N GLU A 93 7.64 -0.37 11.27
CA GLU A 93 6.42 -0.75 11.98
C GLU A 93 5.71 -1.92 11.29
N ILE A 94 5.36 -1.79 10.00
CA ILE A 94 4.65 -2.87 9.27
C ILE A 94 5.48 -4.15 9.19
N LEU A 95 6.80 -4.05 9.00
CA LEU A 95 7.69 -5.22 8.97
C LEU A 95 7.76 -5.92 10.34
N SER A 96 7.75 -5.17 11.44
CA SER A 96 7.75 -5.72 12.80
C SER A 96 6.46 -6.48 13.12
N LEU A 97 5.35 -6.11 12.47
CA LEU A 97 4.06 -6.79 12.56
C LEU A 97 3.94 -8.03 11.65
N GLY A 98 5.01 -8.39 10.93
CA GLY A 98 5.05 -9.56 10.06
C GLY A 98 4.47 -9.34 8.67
N ILE A 99 4.21 -8.10 8.26
CA ILE A 99 3.68 -7.78 6.94
C ILE A 99 4.84 -7.75 5.95
N GLU A 100 4.68 -8.51 4.85
CA GLU A 100 5.73 -8.78 3.86
C GLU A 100 5.30 -8.38 2.44
N ASN A 101 4.13 -7.74 2.29
CA ASN A 101 3.66 -7.25 1.01
C ASN A 101 3.22 -5.79 1.15
N VAL A 102 3.71 -4.93 0.29
CA VAL A 102 3.37 -3.51 0.25
C VAL A 102 2.96 -3.08 -1.16
N LEU A 103 2.02 -2.17 -1.25
CA LEU A 103 1.66 -1.49 -2.50
C LEU A 103 2.19 -0.06 -2.45
N ALA A 104 3.23 0.20 -3.24
CA ALA A 104 3.82 1.53 -3.35
C ALA A 104 3.00 2.41 -4.31
N LEU A 105 2.51 3.53 -3.80
CA LEU A 105 1.66 4.48 -4.52
C LEU A 105 2.21 5.90 -4.44
N ARG A 106 1.85 6.74 -5.40
CA ARG A 106 2.07 8.19 -5.26
C ARG A 106 1.23 8.74 -4.11
N GLY A 107 -0.01 8.34 -4.03
CA GLY A 107 -1.05 8.92 -3.19
C GLY A 107 -1.70 10.14 -3.84
N ASP A 108 -2.95 10.40 -3.44
CA ASP A 108 -3.68 11.59 -3.86
C ASP A 108 -3.30 12.79 -3.00
N LYS A 109 -3.45 13.99 -3.56
CA LYS A 109 -3.24 15.22 -2.80
C LYS A 109 -4.23 15.31 -1.64
N PRO A 110 -3.75 15.37 -0.37
CA PRO A 110 -4.63 15.58 0.78
C PRO A 110 -5.43 16.87 0.65
N LYS A 111 -6.68 16.87 1.15
CA LYS A 111 -7.59 18.02 1.01
C LYS A 111 -7.09 19.27 1.73
N ASP A 112 -6.33 19.10 2.79
CA ASP A 112 -5.73 20.13 3.62
C ASP A 112 -4.34 20.60 3.12
N MET A 113 -3.82 19.98 2.05
CA MET A 113 -2.54 20.33 1.43
C MET A 113 -2.74 21.33 0.29
N THR A 114 -1.96 22.42 0.27
CA THR A 114 -1.97 23.38 -0.84
C THR A 114 -1.29 22.80 -2.09
N GLU A 115 -1.51 23.41 -3.26
CA GLU A 115 -0.82 22.99 -4.51
C GLU A 115 0.70 23.17 -4.40
N GLU A 116 1.17 24.22 -3.72
CA GLU A 116 2.59 24.49 -3.51
C GLU A 116 3.23 23.42 -2.62
N GLN A 117 2.56 23.05 -1.53
CA GLN A 117 3.00 21.95 -0.65
C GLN A 117 3.03 20.62 -1.39
N PHE A 118 2.01 20.34 -2.20
CA PHE A 118 1.97 19.12 -2.99
C PHE A 118 3.04 19.09 -4.05
N ALA A 119 3.34 20.21 -4.70
CA ALA A 119 4.42 20.33 -5.69
C ALA A 119 5.81 20.18 -5.08
N SER A 120 6.01 20.64 -3.83
CA SER A 120 7.27 20.56 -3.11
C SER A 120 7.42 19.34 -2.19
N ARG A 121 6.53 18.34 -2.31
CA ARG A 121 6.60 17.12 -1.50
C ARG A 121 7.93 16.39 -1.68
N TYR A 122 8.38 15.67 -0.67
CA TYR A 122 9.68 15.00 -0.65
C TYR A 122 9.81 13.94 -1.75
N PHE A 123 8.82 13.05 -1.88
CA PHE A 123 8.74 12.05 -2.94
C PHE A 123 7.66 12.42 -3.96
N THR A 124 7.97 12.27 -5.24
CA THR A 124 7.06 12.62 -6.33
C THR A 124 6.27 11.42 -6.83
N TYR A 125 6.91 10.26 -6.96
CA TYR A 125 6.34 9.06 -7.56
C TYR A 125 6.62 7.80 -6.73
N ALA A 126 5.82 6.74 -6.94
CA ALA A 126 6.06 5.45 -6.31
C ALA A 126 7.46 4.90 -6.61
N SER A 127 8.03 5.16 -7.79
CA SER A 127 9.40 4.80 -8.16
C SER A 127 10.48 5.41 -7.26
N ASP A 128 10.17 6.47 -6.52
CA ASP A 128 11.14 7.10 -5.62
C ASP A 128 11.25 6.32 -4.31
N ILE A 129 10.15 5.69 -3.87
CA ILE A 129 10.10 4.96 -2.59
C ILE A 129 10.40 3.46 -2.74
N ILE A 130 10.17 2.84 -3.90
CA ILE A 130 10.40 1.40 -4.11
C ILE A 130 11.84 0.97 -3.78
N PRO A 131 12.90 1.66 -4.28
CA PRO A 131 14.26 1.30 -3.93
C PRO A 131 14.58 1.42 -2.44
N LEU A 132 13.98 2.42 -1.77
CA LEU A 132 14.16 2.61 -0.33
C LEU A 132 13.49 1.49 0.47
N ILE A 133 12.29 1.05 0.05
CA ILE A 133 11.59 -0.07 0.66
C ILE A 133 12.46 -1.34 0.58
N HIS A 134 13.01 -1.66 -0.58
CA HIS A 134 13.91 -2.82 -0.74
C HIS A 134 15.17 -2.70 0.10
N LYS A 135 15.79 -1.51 0.12
CA LYS A 135 17.00 -1.24 0.91
C LYS A 135 16.80 -1.44 2.41
N TRP A 136 15.66 -0.98 2.95
CA TRP A 136 15.43 -0.99 4.40
C TRP A 136 14.75 -2.26 4.91
N ALA A 137 14.02 -2.98 4.06
CA ALA A 137 13.34 -4.19 4.47
C ALA A 137 14.29 -5.26 5.02
N LYS A 138 15.56 -5.29 4.58
CA LYS A 138 16.62 -6.24 5.02
C LYS A 138 16.20 -7.72 4.92
N LYS A 139 15.07 -8.00 4.30
CA LYS A 139 14.50 -9.33 4.08
C LYS A 139 13.72 -9.33 2.77
N ASP A 140 13.33 -10.52 2.33
CA ASP A 140 12.46 -10.63 1.17
C ASP A 140 11.10 -9.98 1.43
N ILE A 141 10.67 -9.13 0.51
CA ILE A 141 9.40 -8.39 0.55
C ILE A 141 8.79 -8.35 -0.86
N THR A 142 7.49 -8.41 -0.95
CA THR A 142 6.77 -8.15 -2.19
C THR A 142 6.43 -6.67 -2.27
N VAL A 143 6.92 -5.99 -3.29
CA VAL A 143 6.51 -4.60 -3.58
C VAL A 143 5.67 -4.62 -4.85
N ALA A 144 4.41 -4.22 -4.72
CA ALA A 144 3.49 -4.03 -5.83
C ALA A 144 3.44 -2.54 -6.22
N GLY A 145 3.14 -2.27 -7.47
CA GLY A 145 2.92 -0.92 -8.00
C GLY A 145 1.65 -0.87 -8.83
N ALA A 146 0.94 0.25 -8.79
CA ALA A 146 -0.22 0.47 -9.64
C ALA A 146 0.18 0.67 -11.11
N CYS A 147 -0.64 0.16 -12.01
CA CYS A 147 -0.58 0.46 -13.44
C CYS A 147 -2.00 0.72 -13.99
N TYR A 148 -2.08 1.48 -15.07
CA TYR A 148 -3.34 1.85 -15.72
C TYR A 148 -3.31 1.39 -17.17
N PRO A 149 -4.08 0.35 -17.55
CA PRO A 149 -4.11 -0.13 -18.93
C PRO A 149 -4.58 0.95 -19.93
N GLU A 150 -5.48 1.84 -19.50
CA GLU A 150 -6.05 2.92 -20.28
C GLU A 150 -5.18 4.19 -20.35
N VAL A 151 -4.11 4.29 -19.60
CA VAL A 151 -3.30 5.49 -19.32
C VAL A 151 -3.78 6.22 -18.07
N HIS A 152 -2.84 6.64 -17.23
CA HIS A 152 -3.14 7.44 -16.04
C HIS A 152 -3.76 8.78 -16.44
N THR A 153 -4.80 9.21 -15.72
CA THR A 153 -5.57 10.44 -16.07
C THR A 153 -4.74 11.72 -16.05
N GLU A 154 -3.66 11.76 -15.30
CA GLU A 154 -2.74 12.91 -15.23
C GLU A 154 -1.49 12.73 -16.12
N ALA A 155 -1.37 11.64 -16.87
CA ALA A 155 -0.24 11.43 -17.76
C ALA A 155 -0.34 12.40 -18.96
N VAL A 156 0.78 12.98 -19.34
CA VAL A 156 0.85 13.91 -20.48
C VAL A 156 0.70 13.19 -21.82
N SER A 157 1.02 11.91 -21.88
CA SER A 157 0.79 11.03 -23.03
C SER A 157 0.86 9.56 -22.62
N LYS A 158 0.42 8.65 -23.49
CA LYS A 158 0.52 7.21 -23.30
C LYS A 158 1.98 6.74 -23.22
N GLU A 159 2.83 7.30 -24.04
CA GLU A 159 4.27 7.00 -24.07
C GLU A 159 4.93 7.39 -22.75
N ALA A 160 4.59 8.56 -22.19
CA ALA A 160 5.10 9.02 -20.92
C ALA A 160 4.64 8.11 -19.75
N ASP A 161 3.39 7.65 -19.79
CA ASP A 161 2.85 6.73 -18.78
C ASP A 161 3.53 5.35 -18.84
N LEU A 162 3.78 4.84 -20.05
CA LEU A 162 4.52 3.58 -20.25
C LEU A 162 5.97 3.69 -19.77
N GLU A 163 6.65 4.80 -20.02
CA GLU A 163 8.02 5.01 -19.50
C GLU A 163 8.03 5.13 -17.96
N ALA A 164 7.01 5.76 -17.36
CA ALA A 164 6.86 5.80 -15.91
C ALA A 164 6.58 4.40 -15.32
N LEU A 165 5.77 3.59 -15.99
CA LEU A 165 5.54 2.19 -15.60
C LEU A 165 6.81 1.36 -15.72
N LYS A 166 7.56 1.47 -16.82
CA LYS A 166 8.83 0.79 -17.04
C LYS A 166 9.83 1.14 -15.94
N LYS A 167 10.02 2.44 -15.65
CA LYS A 167 10.86 2.90 -14.54
C LYS A 167 10.45 2.29 -13.19
N LYS A 168 9.14 2.17 -12.95
CA LYS A 168 8.61 1.55 -11.73
C LYS A 168 8.91 0.05 -11.62
N VAL A 169 8.88 -0.66 -12.75
CA VAL A 169 9.20 -2.10 -12.81
C VAL A 169 10.70 -2.37 -12.67
N GLU A 170 11.54 -1.43 -13.09
CA GLU A 170 13.00 -1.53 -13.02
C GLU A 170 13.58 -1.17 -11.64
N CYS A 171 12.77 -0.60 -10.73
CA CYS A 171 13.15 -0.32 -9.34
C CYS A 171 13.14 -1.62 -8.50
#